data_7e8a7bc21105da6fbaa3e811930e5330
#
_entry.id   7e8a7bc21105da6fbaa3e811930e5330
#
_cell.length_a   1.000
_cell.length_b   1.000
_cell.length_c   1.000
_cell.angle_alpha   90.00
_cell.angle_beta   90.00
_cell.angle_gamma   90.00
#
_symmetry.space_group_name_H-M   'P 1'
#
loop_
_entity.id
_entity.type
_entity.pdbx_description
1 polymer ?
#
loop_
_entity_poly.entity_id
_entity_poly.type
_entity_poly.pdbx_seq_one_letter_code
_entity_poly.pdbx_strand_id
1 'polypeptide(L)'
;MTDTFDLNFPILKKRFPHLLSLVENKIPDDFEVMTARSGAITGRYKSTLLHSIFEPIKEGELFARSAGINSGDYILLYGLGLGYHLKPVLDTIGSSGKLLVIE
;
A
#
# COMPACT_ATOMS: atom_id res chain seq x y z
N MET A 1 3.68 -3.16 -20.43
CA MET A 1 3.93 -2.64 -19.06
C MET A 1 4.12 -3.83 -18.12
N THR A 2 5.19 -3.83 -17.35
CA THR A 2 5.47 -4.91 -16.42
C THR A 2 4.56 -4.80 -15.20
N ASP A 3 3.92 -5.90 -14.83
CA ASP A 3 3.08 -5.97 -13.65
C ASP A 3 3.93 -5.78 -12.39
N THR A 4 3.43 -5.03 -11.42
CA THR A 4 4.08 -4.84 -10.11
C THR A 4 4.36 -6.17 -9.42
N PHE A 5 3.46 -7.14 -9.55
CA PHE A 5 3.69 -8.47 -9.03
C PHE A 5 4.95 -9.09 -9.63
N ASP A 6 5.11 -9.01 -10.95
CA ASP A 6 6.29 -9.55 -11.64
C ASP A 6 7.58 -8.88 -11.23
N LEU A 7 7.53 -7.59 -10.90
CA LEU A 7 8.69 -6.84 -10.39
C LEU A 7 9.05 -7.24 -8.96
N ASN A 8 8.05 -7.49 -8.13
CA ASN A 8 8.25 -7.76 -6.71
C ASN A 8 8.51 -9.23 -6.39
N PHE A 9 8.00 -10.15 -7.22
CA PHE A 9 8.11 -11.59 -6.97
C PHE A 9 9.55 -12.08 -6.81
N PRO A 10 10.52 -11.69 -7.67
CA PRO A 10 11.91 -12.09 -7.48
C PRO A 10 12.53 -11.59 -6.19
N ILE A 11 12.13 -10.39 -5.75
CA ILE A 11 12.60 -9.81 -4.48
C ILE A 11 12.05 -10.62 -3.31
N LEU A 12 10.77 -10.95 -3.35
CA LEU A 12 10.12 -11.79 -2.34
C LEU A 12 10.78 -13.17 -2.26
N LYS A 13 11.03 -13.78 -3.42
CA LYS A 13 11.66 -15.09 -3.51
C LYS A 13 13.07 -15.09 -2.89
N LYS A 14 13.82 -14.01 -3.10
CA LYS A 14 15.17 -13.88 -2.58
C LYS A 14 15.20 -13.61 -1.08
N ARG A 15 14.33 -12.71 -0.60
CA ARG A 15 14.38 -12.21 0.77
C ARG A 15 13.46 -12.96 1.73
N PHE A 16 12.33 -13.43 1.25
CA PHE A 16 11.29 -14.05 2.08
C PHE A 16 10.74 -15.32 1.42
N PRO A 17 11.60 -16.33 1.13
CA PRO A 17 11.18 -17.52 0.39
C PRO A 17 10.08 -18.31 1.09
N HIS A 18 10.02 -18.24 2.42
CA HIS A 18 9.00 -18.92 3.21
C HIS A 18 7.58 -18.36 3.02
N LEU A 19 7.46 -17.18 2.42
CA LEU A 19 6.15 -16.56 2.16
C LEU A 19 5.59 -16.89 0.79
N LEU A 20 6.37 -17.55 -0.08
CA LEU A 20 5.95 -17.80 -1.48
C LEU A 20 4.64 -18.59 -1.59
N SER A 21 4.43 -19.55 -0.68
CA SER A 21 3.21 -20.35 -0.66
C SER A 21 1.95 -19.56 -0.30
N LEU A 22 2.13 -18.37 0.27
CA LEU A 22 1.02 -17.50 0.69
C LEU A 22 0.70 -16.41 -0.35
N VAL A 23 1.54 -16.30 -1.39
CA VAL A 23 1.40 -15.23 -2.38
C VAL A 23 0.83 -15.78 -3.68
N GLU A 24 -0.26 -15.21 -4.13
CA GLU A 24 -0.91 -15.57 -5.39
C GLU A 24 -1.12 -14.31 -6.23
N ASN A 25 -0.82 -14.40 -7.53
CA ASN A 25 -1.15 -13.33 -8.47
C ASN A 25 -2.60 -13.46 -8.91
N LYS A 26 -3.51 -13.29 -7.98
CA LYS A 26 -4.94 -13.47 -8.21
C LYS A 26 -5.74 -12.38 -7.49
N ILE A 27 -6.65 -11.76 -8.22
CA ILE A 27 -7.59 -10.79 -7.66
C ILE A 27 -8.77 -11.55 -7.04
N PRO A 28 -9.12 -11.32 -5.75
CA PRO A 28 -10.30 -11.92 -5.15
C PRO A 28 -11.58 -11.58 -5.91
N ASP A 29 -12.56 -12.50 -5.93
CA ASP A 29 -13.80 -12.32 -6.67
C ASP A 29 -14.60 -11.09 -6.25
N ASP A 30 -14.55 -10.74 -4.95
CA ASP A 30 -15.29 -9.59 -4.41
C ASP A 30 -14.55 -8.27 -4.57
N PHE A 31 -13.38 -8.30 -5.21
CA PHE A 31 -12.53 -7.11 -5.39
C PHE A 31 -12.67 -6.56 -6.80
N GLU A 32 -12.97 -5.28 -6.91
CA GLU A 32 -13.06 -4.57 -8.19
C GLU A 32 -11.91 -3.58 -8.33
N VAL A 33 -11.12 -3.76 -9.37
CA VAL A 33 -10.03 -2.81 -9.72
C VAL A 33 -10.62 -1.70 -10.55
N MET A 34 -10.29 -0.46 -10.19
CA MET A 34 -10.82 0.74 -10.85
C MET A 34 -9.67 1.71 -11.12
N THR A 35 -9.87 2.57 -12.12
CA THR A 35 -8.94 3.68 -12.36
C THR A 35 -9.55 4.95 -11.77
N ALA A 36 -8.81 5.59 -10.86
CA ALA A 36 -9.23 6.86 -10.27
C ALA A 36 -9.16 7.98 -11.32
N ARG A 37 -9.80 9.10 -11.02
CA ARG A 37 -9.81 10.28 -11.88
C ARG A 37 -8.40 10.78 -12.21
N SER A 38 -7.46 10.66 -11.28
CA SER A 38 -6.06 11.03 -11.47
C SER A 38 -5.28 10.10 -12.41
N GLY A 39 -5.85 8.94 -12.76
CA GLY A 39 -5.18 7.89 -13.52
C GLY A 39 -4.56 6.81 -12.67
N ALA A 40 -4.47 7.00 -11.36
CA ALA A 40 -3.95 5.98 -10.43
C ALA A 40 -4.98 4.86 -10.24
N ILE A 41 -4.47 3.67 -9.92
CA ILE A 41 -5.33 2.51 -9.66
C ILE A 41 -5.92 2.63 -8.25
N THR A 42 -7.21 2.37 -8.15
CA THR A 42 -7.91 2.24 -6.87
C THR A 42 -8.74 0.97 -6.88
N GLY A 43 -9.45 0.69 -5.80
CA GLY A 43 -10.22 -0.54 -5.73
C GLY A 43 -11.34 -0.47 -4.72
N ARG A 44 -12.29 -1.39 -4.92
CA ARG A 44 -13.42 -1.60 -4.02
C ARG A 44 -13.47 -3.06 -3.63
N TYR A 45 -13.57 -3.32 -2.34
CA TYR A 45 -13.81 -4.66 -1.82
C TYR A 45 -15.26 -4.75 -1.34
N LYS A 46 -16.01 -5.62 -1.99
CA LYS A 46 -17.47 -5.69 -1.82
C LYS A 46 -18.06 -4.31 -2.17
N SER A 47 -18.61 -3.59 -1.22
CA SER A 47 -19.18 -2.26 -1.45
C SER A 47 -18.36 -1.12 -0.84
N THR A 48 -17.15 -1.44 -0.34
CA THR A 48 -16.30 -0.47 0.36
C THR A 48 -15.12 -0.07 -0.50
N LEU A 49 -14.98 1.23 -0.78
CA LEU A 49 -13.80 1.77 -1.43
C LEU A 49 -12.59 1.67 -0.51
N LEU A 50 -11.46 1.17 -1.05
CA LEU A 50 -10.21 1.10 -0.30
C LEU A 50 -9.49 2.45 -0.29
N HIS A 51 -9.60 3.19 -1.38
CA HIS A 51 -8.99 4.51 -1.55
C HIS A 51 -9.89 5.39 -2.38
N SER A 52 -9.56 6.67 -2.44
CA SER A 52 -10.29 7.67 -3.24
C SER A 52 -10.43 7.24 -4.70
N ILE A 53 -11.60 7.45 -5.28
CA ILE A 53 -11.82 7.30 -6.73
C ILE A 53 -11.32 8.52 -7.51
N PHE A 54 -10.86 9.56 -6.82
CA PHE A 54 -10.36 10.78 -7.44
C PHE A 54 -8.84 10.83 -7.45
N GLU A 55 -8.20 10.94 -6.28
CA GLU A 55 -6.76 11.11 -6.15
C GLU A 55 -6.22 10.26 -4.99
N PRO A 56 -6.07 8.94 -5.16
CA PRO A 56 -5.63 8.06 -4.07
C PRO A 56 -4.21 8.34 -3.57
N ILE A 57 -3.31 8.79 -4.45
CA ILE A 57 -1.96 9.17 -4.04
C ILE A 57 -2.00 10.37 -3.10
N LYS A 58 -2.77 11.39 -3.45
CA LYS A 58 -2.94 12.59 -2.63
C LYS A 58 -3.62 12.27 -1.30
N GLU A 59 -4.57 11.35 -1.31
CA GLU A 59 -5.21 10.84 -0.08
C GLU A 59 -4.17 10.28 0.88
N GLY A 60 -3.24 9.45 0.38
CA GLY A 60 -2.16 8.89 1.18
C GLY A 60 -1.25 9.98 1.77
N GLU A 61 -0.91 10.99 0.99
CA GLU A 61 -0.09 12.11 1.44
C GLU A 61 -0.79 12.91 2.54
N LEU A 62 -2.08 13.20 2.37
CA LEU A 62 -2.88 13.91 3.37
C LEU A 62 -3.04 13.10 4.65
N PHE A 63 -3.22 11.79 4.53
CA PHE A 63 -3.28 10.90 5.67
C PHE A 63 -2.01 10.99 6.52
N ALA A 64 -0.85 10.86 5.90
CA ALA A 64 0.43 10.94 6.61
C ALA A 64 0.62 12.32 7.27
N ARG A 65 0.23 13.37 6.56
CA ARG A 65 0.35 14.74 7.06
C ARG A 65 -0.54 15.02 8.26
N SER A 66 -1.76 14.47 8.25
CA SER A 66 -2.74 14.68 9.34
C SER A 66 -2.50 13.78 10.54
N ALA A 67 -1.69 12.74 10.42
CA ALA A 67 -1.44 11.78 11.49
C ALA A 67 -0.50 12.29 12.58
N GLY A 68 0.15 13.44 12.38
CA GLY A 68 1.03 14.04 13.38
C GLY A 68 2.33 13.27 13.61
N ILE A 69 2.79 12.53 12.60
CA ILE A 69 4.03 11.75 12.70
C ILE A 69 5.27 12.62 12.48
N ASN A 70 6.37 12.22 13.12
CA ASN A 70 7.62 12.96 13.10
C ASN A 70 8.77 12.05 12.65
N SER A 71 9.89 12.70 12.27
CA SER A 71 11.12 11.97 11.95
C SER A 71 11.56 11.09 13.12
N GLY A 72 11.90 9.85 12.82
CA GLY A 72 12.34 8.87 13.81
C GLY A 72 11.22 8.12 14.52
N ASP A 73 9.98 8.43 14.26
CA ASP A 73 8.84 7.76 14.89
C ASP A 73 8.76 6.28 14.51
N TYR A 74 8.25 5.48 15.43
CA TYR A 74 7.88 4.08 15.19
C TYR A 74 6.37 4.04 15.00
N ILE A 75 5.95 3.62 13.81
CA ILE A 75 4.56 3.67 13.38
C ILE A 75 4.00 2.26 13.24
N LEU A 76 2.80 2.07 13.78
CA LEU A 76 2.00 0.89 13.53
C LEU A 76 0.87 1.29 12.58
N LEU A 77 0.90 0.75 11.36
CA LEU A 77 -0.16 0.99 10.38
C LEU A 77 -1.08 -0.23 10.34
N TYR A 78 -2.32 -0.01 10.67
CA TYR A 78 -3.33 -1.06 10.67
C TYR A 78 -4.16 -0.97 9.39
N GLY A 79 -4.00 -1.95 8.52
CA GLY A 79 -4.63 -1.97 7.21
C GLY A 79 -3.77 -1.33 6.13
N LEU A 80 -3.43 -2.09 5.10
CA LEU A 80 -2.57 -1.64 4.01
C LEU A 80 -3.34 -1.02 2.85
N GLY A 81 -4.50 -1.60 2.49
CA GLY A 81 -5.18 -1.26 1.26
C GLY A 81 -4.28 -1.51 0.06
N LEU A 82 -4.16 -0.53 -0.82
CA LEU A 82 -3.27 -0.59 -1.99
C LEU A 82 -1.90 0.06 -1.72
N GLY A 83 -1.63 0.44 -0.48
CA GLY A 83 -0.31 0.90 -0.08
C GLY A 83 -0.01 2.38 -0.32
N TYR A 84 -0.98 3.19 -0.66
CA TYR A 84 -0.76 4.62 -0.94
C TYR A 84 -0.27 5.42 0.26
N HIS A 85 -0.46 4.92 1.48
CA HIS A 85 0.01 5.55 2.71
C HIS A 85 1.49 5.28 2.99
N LEU A 86 2.07 4.21 2.42
CA LEU A 86 3.40 3.74 2.78
C LEU A 86 4.50 4.75 2.48
N LYS A 87 4.56 5.23 1.24
CA LYS A 87 5.63 6.16 0.84
C LYS A 87 5.60 7.45 1.64
N PRO A 88 4.46 8.15 1.80
CA PRO A 88 4.41 9.36 2.61
C PRO A 88 4.81 9.13 4.07
N VAL A 89 4.40 8.02 4.67
CA VAL A 89 4.78 7.68 6.04
C VAL A 89 6.28 7.43 6.14
N LEU A 90 6.84 6.60 5.25
CA LEU A 90 8.27 6.29 5.24
C LEU A 90 9.13 7.53 5.00
N ASP A 91 8.70 8.41 4.08
CA ASP A 91 9.41 9.66 3.81
C ASP A 91 9.42 10.57 5.04
N THR A 92 8.35 10.57 5.83
CA THR A 92 8.24 11.39 7.03
C THR A 92 9.09 10.87 8.19
N ILE A 93 9.03 9.56 8.46
CA ILE A 93 9.77 8.99 9.60
C ILE A 93 11.27 8.83 9.33
N GLY A 94 11.66 8.74 8.07
CA GLY A 94 13.06 8.67 7.67
C GLY A 94 13.76 7.36 8.03
N SER A 95 15.08 7.35 7.91
CA SER A 95 15.90 6.14 8.12
C SER A 95 15.99 5.68 9.57
N SER A 96 15.75 6.58 10.53
CA SER A 96 15.77 6.25 11.96
C SER A 96 14.41 5.78 12.48
N GLY A 97 13.35 5.98 11.70
CA GLY A 97 12.01 5.50 12.06
C GLY A 97 11.79 4.06 11.62
N LYS A 98 10.70 3.48 12.10
CA LYS A 98 10.28 2.13 11.70
C LYS A 98 8.78 2.09 11.46
N LEU A 99 8.39 1.31 10.46
CA LEU A 99 6.99 1.09 10.12
C LEU A 99 6.68 -0.39 10.18
N LEU A 100 5.66 -0.73 10.97
CA LEU A 100 5.09 -2.07 10.99
C LEU A 100 3.67 -2.00 10.42
N VAL A 101 3.40 -2.81 9.41
CA VAL A 101 2.06 -2.89 8.80
C VAL A 101 1.39 -4.19 9.26
N ILE A 102 0.15 -4.06 9.74
CA ILE A 102 -0.70 -5.20 10.09
C ILE A 102 -1.92 -5.17 9.17
N GLU A 103 -2.13 -6.28 8.49
CA GLU A 103 -3.22 -6.45 7.53
C GLU A 103 -4.26 -7.46 8.03
#